data_499e6989b66eeba514c225396051ee94
#
_entry.id   499e6989b66eeba514c225396051ee94
#
_cell.length_a   1.000
_cell.length_b   1.000
_cell.length_c   1.000
_cell.angle_alpha   90.00
_cell.angle_beta   90.00
_cell.angle_gamma   90.00
#
_symmetry.space_group_name_H-M   'P 1'
#
loop_
_entity.id
_entity.type
_entity.pdbx_description
1 polymer ?
#
loop_
_entity_poly.entity_id
_entity_poly.type
_entity_poly.pdbx_seq_one_letter_code
_entity_poly.pdbx_strand_id
1 'polypeptide(L)'
;LPNGTGKTLRIAVFAEGDEAKDAKEAGADKIGMDDLAEEVKSGNMDFDMVIATPSSMKLVGQLGQILGPKGLMPNPKDGTVTNNVKDAVINAKKGQAMYRSDKAGIIHCSIGKVGFKGEEIEENFNALIDDIKKSRPSSTKGAFIKTIIMSSTMGPGIKIKES
;
A
#
# COMPACT_ATOMS: atom_id res chain seq x y z
N LEU A 1 -9.51 -0.48 -1.12
CA LEU A 1 -10.45 -0.45 -2.24
C LEU A 1 -11.37 -1.67 -2.18
N PRO A 2 -12.69 -1.53 -2.38
CA PRO A 2 -13.64 -2.65 -2.26
C PRO A 2 -13.32 -3.80 -3.23
N ASN A 3 -13.00 -3.49 -4.48
CA ASN A 3 -12.71 -4.47 -5.53
C ASN A 3 -11.19 -4.72 -5.71
N GLY A 4 -10.37 -4.21 -4.80
CA GLY A 4 -8.92 -4.34 -4.87
C GLY A 4 -8.29 -3.52 -6.00
N THR A 5 -6.99 -3.72 -6.21
CA THR A 5 -6.22 -3.06 -7.30
C THR A 5 -6.00 -3.98 -8.51
N GLY A 6 -6.47 -5.25 -8.45
CA GLY A 6 -6.22 -6.26 -9.47
C GLY A 6 -4.76 -6.74 -9.55
N LYS A 7 -3.92 -6.41 -8.57
CA LYS A 7 -2.57 -6.93 -8.43
C LYS A 7 -2.56 -7.99 -7.34
N THR A 8 -2.03 -9.17 -7.63
CA THR A 8 -1.64 -10.15 -6.61
C THR A 8 -0.33 -9.68 -6.00
N LEU A 9 -0.41 -9.10 -4.81
CA LEU A 9 0.77 -8.65 -4.08
C LEU A 9 1.42 -9.81 -3.36
N ARG A 10 2.72 -9.99 -3.54
CA ARG A 10 3.55 -10.89 -2.73
C ARG A 10 4.02 -10.13 -1.51
N ILE A 11 3.66 -10.63 -0.34
CA ILE A 11 3.87 -9.95 0.94
C ILE A 11 4.96 -10.66 1.71
N ALA A 12 5.99 -9.91 2.08
CA ALA A 12 7.02 -10.33 3.01
C ALA A 12 6.74 -9.74 4.40
N VAL A 13 6.82 -10.57 5.42
CA VAL A 13 6.54 -10.17 6.81
C VAL A 13 7.77 -10.41 7.67
N PHE A 14 8.24 -9.34 8.30
CA PHE A 14 9.26 -9.40 9.35
C PHE A 14 8.58 -9.49 10.70
N ALA A 15 8.41 -10.71 11.20
CA ALA A 15 7.79 -11.00 12.47
C ALA A 15 8.43 -12.21 13.12
N GLU A 16 8.35 -12.30 14.46
CA GLU A 16 8.92 -13.36 15.26
C GLU A 16 7.84 -14.02 16.13
N GLY A 17 8.03 -15.31 16.44
CA GLY A 17 7.17 -16.04 17.37
C GLY A 17 5.73 -16.23 16.89
N ASP A 18 4.76 -15.80 17.69
CA ASP A 18 3.34 -15.99 17.40
C ASP A 18 2.85 -15.06 16.28
N GLU A 19 3.43 -13.86 16.15
CA GLU A 19 3.12 -12.93 15.05
C GLU A 19 3.49 -13.52 13.67
N ALA A 20 4.54 -14.36 13.62
CA ALA A 20 4.92 -15.08 12.41
C ALA A 20 3.91 -16.17 12.04
N LYS A 21 3.30 -16.84 13.04
CA LYS A 21 2.21 -17.82 12.80
C LYS A 21 0.98 -17.13 12.25
N ASP A 22 0.59 -16.00 12.87
CA ASP A 22 -0.53 -15.17 12.43
C ASP A 22 -0.35 -14.68 10.99
N ALA A 23 0.86 -14.27 10.62
CA ALA A 23 1.21 -13.88 9.26
C ALA A 23 1.03 -15.05 8.27
N LYS A 24 1.42 -16.26 8.67
CA LYS A 24 1.27 -17.47 7.85
C LYS A 24 -0.18 -17.85 7.65
N GLU A 25 -0.98 -17.78 8.71
CA GLU A 25 -2.44 -18.01 8.63
C GLU A 25 -3.15 -16.99 7.74
N ALA A 26 -2.70 -15.72 7.78
CA ALA A 26 -3.21 -14.66 6.92
C ALA A 26 -2.77 -14.81 5.46
N GLY A 27 -1.82 -15.72 5.18
CA GLY A 27 -1.35 -16.06 3.84
C GLY A 27 -0.20 -15.19 3.35
N ALA A 28 0.68 -14.70 4.23
CA ALA A 28 1.92 -14.06 3.80
C ALA A 28 2.79 -15.03 2.97
N ASP A 29 3.45 -14.52 1.95
CA ASP A 29 4.21 -15.34 1.00
C ASP A 29 5.62 -15.65 1.53
N LYS A 30 6.24 -14.68 2.20
CA LYS A 30 7.52 -14.85 2.88
C LYS A 30 7.43 -14.33 4.31
N ILE A 31 7.97 -15.11 5.25
CA ILE A 31 7.99 -14.76 6.67
C ILE A 31 9.35 -15.13 7.22
N GLY A 32 9.95 -14.21 7.94
CA GLY A 32 11.27 -14.44 8.56
C GLY A 32 11.78 -13.21 9.26
N MET A 33 12.96 -13.33 9.86
CA MET A 33 13.69 -12.24 10.48
C MET A 33 15.07 -12.11 9.81
N ASP A 34 16.09 -12.75 10.39
CA ASP A 34 17.45 -12.66 9.87
C ASP A 34 17.60 -13.36 8.51
N ASP A 35 16.94 -14.51 8.33
CA ASP A 35 16.94 -15.25 7.07
C ASP A 35 16.41 -14.38 5.91
N LEU A 36 15.26 -13.69 6.16
CA LEU A 36 14.68 -12.79 5.19
C LEU A 36 15.56 -11.55 4.97
N ALA A 37 16.24 -11.08 6.01
CA ALA A 37 17.17 -9.97 5.91
C ALA A 37 18.40 -10.33 5.05
N GLU A 38 18.90 -11.56 5.12
CA GLU A 38 19.98 -12.05 4.27
C GLU A 38 19.54 -12.20 2.81
N GLU A 39 18.34 -12.70 2.56
CA GLU A 39 17.74 -12.71 1.20
C GLU A 39 17.67 -11.31 0.59
N VAL A 40 17.24 -10.31 1.36
CA VAL A 40 17.17 -8.92 0.92
C VAL A 40 18.57 -8.36 0.64
N LYS A 41 19.57 -8.66 1.48
CA LYS A 41 20.96 -8.24 1.27
C LYS A 41 21.58 -8.89 0.05
N SER A 42 21.24 -10.13 -0.25
CA SER A 42 21.68 -10.84 -1.47
C SER A 42 21.00 -10.32 -2.74
N GLY A 43 20.00 -9.43 -2.62
CA GLY A 43 19.29 -8.83 -3.75
C GLY A 43 18.06 -9.62 -4.21
N ASN A 44 17.75 -10.72 -3.54
CA ASN A 44 16.60 -11.56 -3.88
C ASN A 44 15.34 -11.02 -3.20
N MET A 45 14.65 -10.11 -3.91
CA MET A 45 13.46 -9.39 -3.41
C MET A 45 12.24 -9.74 -4.26
N ASP A 46 11.79 -10.99 -4.14
CA ASP A 46 10.59 -11.50 -4.81
C ASP A 46 9.30 -11.16 -4.04
N PHE A 47 9.15 -9.91 -3.61
CA PHE A 47 7.97 -9.41 -2.92
C PHE A 47 7.67 -7.96 -3.32
N ASP A 48 6.41 -7.60 -3.24
CA ASP A 48 5.90 -6.30 -3.67
C ASP A 48 5.56 -5.38 -2.47
N MET A 49 5.45 -5.95 -1.27
CA MET A 49 5.18 -5.22 -0.04
C MET A 49 5.88 -5.87 1.15
N VAL A 50 6.35 -5.02 2.06
CA VAL A 50 6.95 -5.46 3.32
C VAL A 50 6.10 -4.98 4.49
N ILE A 51 5.75 -5.90 5.38
CA ILE A 51 5.09 -5.61 6.66
C ILE A 51 6.07 -5.96 7.75
N ALA A 52 6.17 -5.13 8.76
CA ALA A 52 7.08 -5.32 9.88
C ALA A 52 6.37 -5.09 11.22
N THR A 53 6.79 -5.81 12.23
CA THR A 53 6.41 -5.48 13.60
C THR A 53 7.32 -4.39 14.16
N PRO A 54 6.89 -3.61 15.14
CA PRO A 54 7.75 -2.60 15.77
C PRO A 54 9.07 -3.17 16.32
N SER A 55 9.04 -4.42 16.77
CA SER A 55 10.21 -5.15 17.29
C SER A 55 11.25 -5.41 16.19
N SER A 56 10.79 -5.79 14.98
CA SER A 56 11.66 -6.10 13.84
C SER A 56 12.18 -4.86 13.12
N MET A 57 11.66 -3.66 13.44
CA MET A 57 12.05 -2.40 12.78
C MET A 57 13.53 -2.06 12.95
N LYS A 58 14.18 -2.53 14.03
CA LYS A 58 15.64 -2.35 14.21
C LYS A 58 16.42 -3.04 13.09
N LEU A 59 16.02 -4.25 12.75
CA LEU A 59 16.62 -5.06 11.70
C LEU A 59 16.28 -4.52 10.32
N VAL A 60 15.02 -4.20 10.09
CA VAL A 60 14.54 -3.61 8.83
C VAL A 60 15.17 -2.24 8.57
N GLY A 61 15.45 -1.46 9.63
CA GLY A 61 16.14 -0.18 9.52
C GLY A 61 17.55 -0.31 8.90
N GLN A 62 18.26 -1.39 9.18
CA GLN A 62 19.57 -1.68 8.56
C GLN A 62 19.44 -1.97 7.04
N LEU A 63 18.29 -2.48 6.62
CA LEU A 63 17.97 -2.74 5.22
C LEU A 63 17.42 -1.51 4.48
N GLY A 64 17.28 -0.38 5.17
CA GLY A 64 16.71 0.85 4.64
C GLY A 64 17.42 1.37 3.39
N GLN A 65 18.74 1.17 3.28
CA GLN A 65 19.52 1.54 2.10
C GLN A 65 19.14 0.73 0.85
N ILE A 66 18.61 -0.48 1.04
CA ILE A 66 18.23 -1.39 -0.05
C ILE A 66 16.72 -1.27 -0.33
N LEU A 67 15.89 -1.25 0.72
CA LEU A 67 14.43 -1.20 0.61
C LEU A 67 13.90 0.20 0.28
N GLY A 68 14.61 1.25 0.74
CA GLY A 68 14.20 2.65 0.56
C GLY A 68 14.07 3.06 -0.91
N PRO A 69 15.12 2.90 -1.73
CA PRO A 69 15.08 3.26 -3.16
C PRO A 69 14.01 2.51 -3.96
N LYS A 70 13.65 1.30 -3.53
CA LYS A 70 12.60 0.47 -4.15
C LYS A 70 11.20 0.79 -3.65
N GLY A 71 11.06 1.68 -2.67
CA GLY A 71 9.76 2.02 -2.08
C GLY A 71 9.14 0.91 -1.23
N LEU A 72 9.93 -0.10 -0.82
CA LEU A 72 9.49 -1.25 -0.04
C LEU A 72 9.69 -1.08 1.47
N MET A 73 10.22 0.07 1.90
CA MET A 73 10.47 0.34 3.31
C MET A 73 9.16 0.42 4.10
N PRO A 74 8.96 -0.40 5.14
CA PRO A 74 7.79 -0.29 6.00
C PRO A 74 7.70 1.07 6.68
N ASN A 75 6.49 1.63 6.75
CA ASN A 75 6.24 2.93 7.36
C ASN A 75 5.01 2.85 8.27
N PRO A 76 5.11 3.30 9.53
CA PRO A 76 3.97 3.34 10.45
C PRO A 76 2.78 4.15 9.92
N LYS A 77 3.05 5.20 9.14
CA LYS A 77 2.00 6.06 8.55
C LYS A 77 1.17 5.33 7.50
N ASP A 78 1.77 4.39 6.80
CA ASP A 78 1.13 3.61 5.75
C ASP A 78 0.46 2.32 6.33
N GLY A 79 0.55 2.12 7.66
CA GLY A 79 0.00 0.95 8.35
C GLY A 79 0.77 -0.35 8.10
N THR A 80 1.97 -0.28 7.51
CA THR A 80 2.83 -1.43 7.24
C THR A 80 3.72 -1.80 8.43
N VAL A 81 3.72 -0.99 9.48
CA VAL A 81 4.32 -1.30 10.78
C VAL A 81 3.23 -1.41 11.81
N THR A 82 2.91 -2.62 12.23
CA THR A 82 1.82 -2.90 13.16
C THR A 82 2.08 -4.17 13.98
N ASN A 83 1.50 -4.23 15.17
CA ASN A 83 1.47 -5.44 15.98
C ASN A 83 0.41 -6.44 15.47
N ASN A 84 -0.65 -5.92 14.82
CA ASN A 84 -1.70 -6.76 14.24
C ASN A 84 -1.34 -7.13 12.79
N VAL A 85 -0.42 -8.06 12.64
CA VAL A 85 0.11 -8.50 11.35
C VAL A 85 -0.97 -9.19 10.51
N LYS A 86 -1.86 -9.94 11.15
CA LYS A 86 -2.94 -10.69 10.48
C LYS A 86 -3.84 -9.76 9.66
N ASP A 87 -4.35 -8.71 10.29
CA ASP A 87 -5.23 -7.75 9.61
C ASP A 87 -4.47 -6.96 8.52
N ALA A 88 -3.22 -6.61 8.77
CA ALA A 88 -2.39 -5.92 7.79
C ALA A 88 -2.18 -6.75 6.52
N VAL A 89 -1.87 -8.05 6.66
CA VAL A 89 -1.70 -8.96 5.52
C VAL A 89 -3.03 -9.16 4.77
N ILE A 90 -4.13 -9.36 5.48
CA ILE A 90 -5.46 -9.52 4.87
C ILE A 90 -5.85 -8.26 4.09
N ASN A 91 -5.65 -7.07 4.67
CA ASN A 91 -5.97 -5.80 4.02
C ASN A 91 -5.10 -5.56 2.79
N ALA A 92 -3.80 -5.86 2.89
CA ALA A 92 -2.88 -5.75 1.76
C ALA A 92 -3.28 -6.70 0.62
N LYS A 93 -3.67 -7.94 0.92
CA LYS A 93 -4.17 -8.92 -0.08
C LYS A 93 -5.53 -8.54 -0.67
N LYS A 94 -6.39 -7.90 0.11
CA LYS A 94 -7.66 -7.33 -0.38
C LYS A 94 -7.48 -6.12 -1.32
N GLY A 95 -6.25 -5.68 -1.55
CA GLY A 95 -5.94 -4.59 -2.47
C GLY A 95 -6.00 -3.21 -1.82
N GLN A 96 -5.37 -3.09 -0.67
CA GLN A 96 -5.12 -1.77 -0.09
C GLN A 96 -4.26 -0.95 -1.05
N ALA A 97 -4.79 0.18 -1.51
CA ALA A 97 -4.03 1.12 -2.32
C ALA A 97 -3.36 2.15 -1.41
N MET A 98 -2.05 2.23 -1.47
CA MET A 98 -1.31 3.28 -0.79
C MET A 98 -1.23 4.51 -1.69
N TYR A 99 -1.58 5.65 -1.15
CA TYR A 99 -1.43 6.91 -1.86
C TYR A 99 -0.69 7.93 -0.99
N ARG A 100 0.05 8.80 -1.64
CA ARG A 100 0.80 9.88 -1.00
C ARG A 100 0.66 11.14 -1.83
N SER A 101 0.51 12.27 -1.16
CA SER A 101 0.60 13.57 -1.82
C SER A 101 2.06 13.91 -2.12
N ASP A 102 2.33 14.42 -3.30
CA ASP A 102 3.61 14.98 -3.68
C ASP A 102 3.79 16.43 -3.18
N LYS A 103 4.91 17.06 -3.52
CA LYS A 103 5.18 18.45 -3.15
C LYS A 103 4.23 19.45 -3.79
N ALA A 104 3.61 19.11 -4.91
CA ALA A 104 2.62 19.94 -5.61
C ALA A 104 1.19 19.74 -5.07
N GLY A 105 1.01 18.82 -4.11
CA GLY A 105 -0.31 18.46 -3.56
C GLY A 105 -1.11 17.55 -4.48
N ILE A 106 -0.46 16.81 -5.38
CA ILE A 106 -1.11 15.87 -6.27
C ILE A 106 -1.06 14.47 -5.64
N ILE A 107 -2.16 13.73 -5.72
CA ILE A 107 -2.25 12.35 -5.29
C ILE A 107 -2.30 11.47 -6.52
N HIS A 108 -1.38 10.51 -6.60
CA HIS A 108 -1.34 9.48 -7.64
C HIS A 108 -1.76 8.16 -7.03
N CYS A 109 -2.80 7.54 -7.59
CA CYS A 109 -3.30 6.26 -7.12
C CYS A 109 -3.81 5.41 -8.28
N SER A 110 -3.51 4.13 -8.27
CA SER A 110 -4.08 3.16 -9.21
C SER A 110 -5.37 2.61 -8.63
N ILE A 111 -6.49 2.76 -9.35
CA ILE A 111 -7.83 2.34 -8.90
C ILE A 111 -8.30 1.03 -9.51
N GLY A 112 -7.59 0.51 -10.51
CA GLY A 112 -7.96 -0.74 -11.16
C GLY A 112 -7.07 -1.08 -12.34
N LYS A 113 -7.43 -2.13 -13.06
CA LYS A 113 -6.81 -2.60 -14.30
C LYS A 113 -7.84 -2.68 -15.41
N VAL A 114 -7.38 -2.84 -16.65
CA VAL A 114 -8.21 -2.94 -17.86
C VAL A 114 -9.24 -4.08 -17.80
N GLY A 115 -8.98 -5.13 -17.03
CA GLY A 115 -9.90 -6.25 -16.85
C GLY A 115 -11.08 -5.99 -15.90
N PHE A 116 -11.13 -4.83 -15.25
CA PHE A 116 -12.22 -4.49 -14.35
C PHE A 116 -13.44 -3.97 -15.12
N LYS A 117 -14.62 -4.31 -14.61
CA LYS A 117 -15.87 -3.72 -15.11
C LYS A 117 -15.95 -2.25 -14.72
N GLY A 118 -16.71 -1.47 -15.49
CA GLY A 118 -16.91 -0.04 -15.22
C GLY A 118 -17.44 0.24 -13.82
N GLU A 119 -18.39 -0.57 -13.35
CA GLU A 119 -18.99 -0.47 -12.01
C GLU A 119 -17.94 -0.68 -10.90
N GLU A 120 -17.04 -1.65 -11.06
CA GLU A 120 -15.98 -1.94 -10.09
C GLU A 120 -14.97 -0.78 -9.97
N ILE A 121 -14.69 -0.12 -11.09
CA ILE A 121 -13.83 1.07 -11.13
C ILE A 121 -14.50 2.26 -10.46
N GLU A 122 -15.81 2.42 -10.69
CA GLU A 122 -16.60 3.49 -10.08
C GLU A 122 -16.69 3.32 -8.56
N GLU A 123 -16.94 2.12 -8.07
CA GLU A 123 -16.93 1.83 -6.63
C GLU A 123 -15.58 2.11 -5.99
N ASN A 124 -14.50 1.67 -6.62
CA ASN A 124 -13.13 1.93 -6.15
C ASN A 124 -12.82 3.43 -6.15
N PHE A 125 -13.25 4.15 -7.17
CA PHE A 125 -13.09 5.59 -7.29
C PHE A 125 -13.83 6.34 -6.18
N ASN A 126 -15.10 6.02 -5.96
CA ASN A 126 -15.91 6.64 -4.90
C ASN A 126 -15.31 6.36 -3.51
N ALA A 127 -14.91 5.13 -3.24
CA ALA A 127 -14.27 4.77 -1.98
C ALA A 127 -12.97 5.54 -1.74
N LEU A 128 -12.14 5.73 -2.77
CA LEU A 128 -10.90 6.50 -2.69
C LEU A 128 -11.19 7.99 -2.39
N ILE A 129 -12.17 8.58 -3.08
CA ILE A 129 -12.53 9.98 -2.89
C ILE A 129 -13.08 10.22 -1.48
N ASP A 130 -13.91 9.32 -0.98
CA ASP A 130 -14.46 9.42 0.37
C ASP A 130 -13.37 9.34 1.43
N ASP A 131 -12.38 8.47 1.23
CA ASP A 131 -11.23 8.35 2.15
C ASP A 131 -10.37 9.63 2.13
N ILE A 132 -10.10 10.18 0.95
CA ILE A 132 -9.40 11.46 0.79
C ILE A 132 -10.17 12.61 1.46
N LYS A 133 -11.50 12.66 1.31
CA LYS A 133 -12.35 13.66 1.97
C LYS A 133 -12.31 13.55 3.50
N LYS A 134 -12.34 12.32 4.03
CA LYS A 134 -12.21 12.05 5.48
C LYS A 134 -10.84 12.48 6.03
N SER A 135 -9.80 12.32 5.23
CA SER A 135 -8.42 12.69 5.59
C SER A 135 -8.15 14.20 5.51
N ARG A 136 -9.15 15.02 5.17
CA ARG A 136 -8.99 16.47 5.05
C ARG A 136 -8.57 17.11 6.38
N PRO A 137 -7.44 17.84 6.43
CA PRO A 137 -7.03 18.58 7.61
C PRO A 137 -8.01 19.73 7.91
N SER A 138 -8.30 19.98 9.18
CA SER A 138 -9.16 21.09 9.62
C SER A 138 -8.62 22.48 9.23
N SER A 139 -7.31 22.57 9.01
CA SER A 139 -6.63 23.82 8.60
C SER A 139 -6.88 24.19 7.13
N THR A 140 -7.42 23.29 6.30
CA THR A 140 -7.61 23.55 4.87
C THR A 140 -8.81 24.45 4.63
N LYS A 141 -8.56 25.68 4.17
CA LYS A 141 -9.60 26.63 3.76
C LYS A 141 -9.91 26.48 2.26
N GLY A 142 -11.19 26.49 1.88
CA GLY A 142 -11.64 26.40 0.49
C GLY A 142 -11.81 24.98 -0.04
N ALA A 143 -11.79 24.82 -1.39
CA ALA A 143 -11.94 23.53 -2.03
C ALA A 143 -10.72 22.64 -1.79
N PHE A 144 -10.92 21.48 -1.17
CA PHE A 144 -9.86 20.52 -0.88
C PHE A 144 -9.42 19.78 -2.15
N ILE A 145 -10.39 19.24 -2.88
CA ILE A 145 -10.17 18.62 -4.18
C ILE A 145 -10.43 19.67 -5.26
N LYS A 146 -9.44 20.01 -6.06
CA LYS A 146 -9.57 21.01 -7.14
C LYS A 146 -9.93 20.38 -8.47
N THR A 147 -9.28 19.28 -8.80
CA THR A 147 -9.43 18.61 -10.10
C THR A 147 -9.14 17.14 -9.94
N ILE A 148 -9.96 16.33 -10.57
CA ILE A 148 -9.79 14.89 -10.65
C ILE A 148 -9.58 14.52 -12.11
N ILE A 149 -8.51 13.79 -12.37
CA ILE A 149 -8.17 13.32 -13.70
C ILE A 149 -7.97 11.81 -13.64
N MET A 150 -8.63 11.11 -14.54
CA MET A 150 -8.43 9.67 -14.74
C MET A 150 -7.77 9.45 -16.10
N SER A 151 -6.81 8.54 -16.14
CA SER A 151 -6.14 8.14 -17.38
C SER A 151 -5.78 6.66 -17.34
N SER A 152 -5.69 6.03 -18.49
CA SER A 152 -4.98 4.75 -18.62
C SER A 152 -3.47 5.01 -18.71
N THR A 153 -2.66 3.94 -18.61
CA THR A 153 -1.19 4.05 -18.60
C THR A 153 -0.63 4.86 -19.78
N MET A 154 -1.20 4.66 -20.97
CA MET A 154 -0.75 5.34 -22.21
C MET A 154 -1.85 6.22 -22.82
N GLY A 155 -2.97 6.41 -22.14
CA GLY A 155 -4.10 7.18 -22.63
C GLY A 155 -4.08 8.65 -22.23
N PRO A 156 -4.95 9.47 -22.82
CA PRO A 156 -5.13 10.85 -22.44
C PRO A 156 -5.77 10.97 -21.05
N GLY A 157 -5.47 12.05 -20.35
CA GLY A 157 -6.12 12.39 -19.09
C GLY A 157 -7.53 12.93 -19.32
N ILE A 158 -8.53 12.28 -18.74
CA ILE A 158 -9.93 12.68 -18.79
C ILE A 158 -10.30 13.35 -17.48
N LYS A 159 -10.79 14.57 -17.55
CA LYS A 159 -11.23 15.31 -16.36
C LYS A 159 -12.60 14.81 -15.93
N ILE A 160 -12.71 14.38 -14.69
CA ILE A 160 -13.95 13.92 -14.08
C ILE A 160 -14.53 15.06 -13.24
N LYS A 161 -15.81 15.30 -13.41
CA LYS A 161 -16.59 16.17 -12.51
C LYS A 161 -17.07 15.32 -11.34
N GLU A 162 -16.87 15.82 -10.14
CA GLU A 162 -17.50 15.26 -8.95
C GLU A 162 -19.01 15.56 -9.04
N SER A 163 -19.80 14.53 -8.91
CA SER A 163 -21.28 14.64 -8.89
C SER A 163 -21.75 15.07 -7.51
#